data_cdb54395469dd0b58cb9b914f3a74da8
#
_entry.id   cdb54395469dd0b58cb9b914f3a74da8
#
_cell.length_a   1.000
_cell.length_b   1.000
_cell.length_c   1.000
_cell.angle_alpha   90.00
_cell.angle_beta   90.00
_cell.angle_gamma   90.00
#
_symmetry.space_group_name_H-M   'P 1'
#
loop_
_entity.id
_entity.type
_entity.pdbx_description
1 polymer ?
#
loop_
_entity_poly.entity_id
_entity_poly.type
_entity_poly.pdbx_seq_one_letter_code
_entity_poly.pdbx_strand_id
1 'polypeptide(L)'
;LISEDMLEPLDFENIPNFQYVDKAFRNLSYDPENLYSVPYTWGCVGIIYNSRYVNAEDVTGWEIFWNSTYAGKILMFDNPRDAFAISELELGDDVNTEDHETLAAAAQKLKEAKNLFQGYVMDQIFSKMERAEAWIAPYYAGDYLTMADENPDLED
;
A
#
# COMPACT_ATOMS: atom_id res chain seq x y z
N LEU A 1 -2.79 15.85 12.26
CA LEU A 1 -3.48 15.96 13.56
C LEU A 1 -2.54 16.49 14.64
N ILE A 2 -1.30 15.95 14.77
CA ILE A 2 -0.30 16.46 15.73
C ILE A 2 0.03 17.92 15.40
N SER A 3 0.35 18.20 14.12
CA SER A 3 0.68 19.54 13.63
C SER A 3 -0.43 20.58 13.79
N GLU A 4 -1.66 20.12 13.95
CA GLU A 4 -2.87 20.94 14.09
C GLU A 4 -3.33 21.06 15.55
N ASP A 5 -2.52 20.55 16.48
CA ASP A 5 -2.81 20.56 17.92
C ASP A 5 -4.19 19.94 18.28
N MET A 6 -4.53 18.85 17.57
CA MET A 6 -5.83 18.16 17.70
C MET A 6 -5.77 16.94 18.60
N LEU A 7 -4.60 16.58 19.12
CA LEU A 7 -4.40 15.40 19.97
C LEU A 7 -3.92 15.81 21.34
N GLU A 8 -4.41 15.11 22.35
CA GLU A 8 -3.90 15.21 23.73
C GLU A 8 -2.68 14.29 23.91
N PRO A 9 -1.65 14.72 24.64
CA PRO A 9 -0.52 13.85 24.97
C PRO A 9 -0.96 12.60 25.75
N LEU A 10 -0.33 11.48 25.44
CA LEU A 10 -0.58 10.21 26.12
C LEU A 10 0.07 10.21 27.51
N ASP A 11 -0.62 9.65 28.50
CA ASP A 11 -0.08 9.37 29.82
C ASP A 11 0.56 7.97 29.83
N PHE A 12 1.88 7.92 29.67
CA PHE A 12 2.64 6.67 29.60
C PHE A 12 2.73 5.93 30.94
N GLU A 13 2.36 6.53 32.08
CA GLU A 13 2.19 5.80 33.35
C GLU A 13 1.07 4.77 33.23
N ASN A 14 0.06 5.05 32.40
CA ASN A 14 -1.05 4.17 32.10
C ASN A 14 -0.80 3.20 30.92
N ILE A 15 0.38 3.27 30.27
CA ILE A 15 0.75 2.44 29.14
C ILE A 15 2.05 1.64 29.43
N PRO A 16 2.07 0.81 30.47
CA PRO A 16 3.31 0.13 30.89
C PRO A 16 3.88 -0.82 29.83
N ASN A 17 3.04 -1.32 28.92
CA ASN A 17 3.46 -2.23 27.86
C ASN A 17 4.21 -1.54 26.72
N PHE A 18 4.28 -0.19 26.68
CA PHE A 18 5.10 0.51 25.70
C PHE A 18 6.58 0.10 25.77
N GLN A 19 7.06 -0.35 26.93
CA GLN A 19 8.42 -0.87 27.10
C GLN A 19 8.74 -2.06 26.15
N TYR A 20 7.73 -2.80 25.68
CA TYR A 20 7.89 -3.95 24.79
C TYR A 20 7.82 -3.58 23.31
N VAL A 21 7.45 -2.34 22.95
CA VAL A 21 7.53 -1.87 21.57
C VAL A 21 8.99 -1.89 21.12
N ASP A 22 9.25 -2.47 19.95
CA ASP A 22 10.61 -2.49 19.39
C ASP A 22 11.13 -1.06 19.19
N LYS A 23 12.42 -0.86 19.47
CA LYS A 23 13.07 0.46 19.37
C LYS A 23 13.05 1.01 17.93
N ALA A 24 13.03 0.13 16.92
CA ALA A 24 12.96 0.52 15.52
C ALA A 24 11.67 1.28 15.18
N PHE A 25 10.61 1.09 15.96
CA PHE A 25 9.30 1.74 15.73
C PHE A 25 9.00 2.87 16.69
N ARG A 26 9.96 3.24 17.54
CA ARG A 26 9.82 4.39 18.45
C ARG A 26 10.45 5.64 17.86
N ASN A 27 9.98 6.79 18.31
CA ASN A 27 10.56 8.10 17.98
C ASN A 27 10.61 8.36 16.45
N LEU A 28 9.55 7.97 15.76
CA LEU A 28 9.42 8.18 14.31
C LEU A 28 9.20 9.68 14.02
N SER A 29 9.55 10.11 12.82
CA SER A 29 9.60 11.53 12.42
C SER A 29 8.28 12.28 12.64
N TYR A 30 7.14 11.60 12.56
CA TYR A 30 5.82 12.21 12.80
C TYR A 30 5.47 12.39 14.28
N ASP A 31 6.18 11.71 15.20
CA ASP A 31 6.02 11.82 16.66
C ASP A 31 7.36 11.49 17.36
N PRO A 32 8.37 12.37 17.26
CA PRO A 32 9.75 12.07 17.66
C PRO A 32 9.94 11.77 19.16
N GLU A 33 9.01 12.20 19.99
CA GLU A 33 9.04 11.96 21.43
C GLU A 33 8.03 10.89 21.87
N ASN A 34 7.28 10.30 20.94
CA ASN A 34 6.15 9.41 21.21
C ASN A 34 5.13 10.01 22.21
N LEU A 35 4.85 11.30 22.09
CA LEU A 35 3.90 11.96 22.98
C LEU A 35 2.44 11.64 22.65
N TYR A 36 2.14 11.33 21.39
CA TYR A 36 0.76 11.26 20.87
C TYR A 36 0.39 9.89 20.31
N SER A 37 1.36 8.98 20.14
CA SER A 37 1.11 7.72 19.44
C SER A 37 1.84 6.54 20.08
N VAL A 38 1.23 5.37 19.94
CA VAL A 38 1.85 4.07 20.24
C VAL A 38 1.82 3.23 18.98
N PRO A 39 2.97 2.72 18.48
CA PRO A 39 3.00 1.81 17.34
C PRO A 39 2.18 0.55 17.64
N TYR A 40 1.26 0.21 16.74
CA TYR A 40 0.40 -0.97 16.88
C TYR A 40 0.86 -2.11 15.98
N THR A 41 1.12 -1.82 14.72
CA THR A 41 1.54 -2.79 13.71
C THR A 41 2.33 -2.11 12.60
N TRP A 42 3.01 -2.88 11.82
CA TRP A 42 3.67 -2.45 10.60
C TRP A 42 3.49 -3.51 9.52
N GLY A 43 3.64 -3.12 8.27
CA GLY A 43 3.56 -4.04 7.15
C GLY A 43 4.21 -3.45 5.90
N CYS A 44 4.24 -4.25 4.86
CA CYS A 44 4.69 -3.86 3.53
C CYS A 44 3.54 -3.93 2.55
N VAL A 45 3.54 -3.05 1.58
CA VAL A 45 2.73 -3.16 0.37
C VAL A 45 3.61 -3.76 -0.72
N GLY A 46 3.09 -4.74 -1.41
CA GLY A 46 3.73 -5.38 -2.55
C GLY A 46 2.78 -5.52 -3.72
N ILE A 47 3.24 -6.22 -4.74
CA ILE A 47 2.44 -6.56 -5.92
C ILE A 47 2.03 -8.03 -5.79
N ILE A 48 0.73 -8.30 -5.86
CA ILE A 48 0.23 -9.65 -6.06
C ILE A 48 -0.25 -9.81 -7.50
N TYR A 49 0.01 -10.96 -8.08
CA TYR A 49 -0.42 -11.25 -9.45
C TYR A 49 -0.79 -12.73 -9.59
N ASN A 50 -1.65 -13.02 -10.55
CA ASN A 50 -2.05 -14.38 -10.88
C ASN A 50 -1.11 -14.96 -11.95
N SER A 51 -0.23 -15.89 -11.55
CA SER A 51 0.81 -16.51 -12.39
C SER A 51 0.28 -17.27 -13.60
N ARG A 52 -1.02 -17.64 -13.61
CA ARG A 52 -1.67 -18.29 -14.76
C ARG A 52 -1.94 -17.32 -15.93
N TYR A 53 -1.99 -16.02 -15.66
CA TYR A 53 -2.37 -14.99 -16.65
C TYR A 53 -1.33 -13.88 -16.82
N VAL A 54 -0.41 -13.75 -15.89
CA VAL A 54 0.63 -12.73 -15.87
C VAL A 54 1.99 -13.41 -15.95
N ASN A 55 2.82 -13.00 -16.91
CA ASN A 55 4.18 -13.49 -16.99
C ASN A 55 5.03 -12.89 -15.85
N ALA A 56 5.73 -13.74 -15.11
CA ALA A 56 6.60 -13.28 -14.01
C ALA A 56 7.69 -12.30 -14.51
N GLU A 57 8.13 -12.42 -15.76
CA GLU A 57 9.11 -11.52 -16.38
C GLU A 57 8.60 -10.10 -16.57
N ASP A 58 7.27 -9.90 -16.60
CA ASP A 58 6.65 -8.57 -16.69
C ASP A 58 6.53 -7.89 -15.31
N VAL A 59 6.72 -8.64 -14.21
CA VAL A 59 6.58 -8.13 -12.83
C VAL A 59 7.97 -7.71 -12.32
N THR A 60 8.49 -6.63 -12.84
CA THR A 60 9.83 -6.12 -12.49
C THR A 60 9.77 -4.96 -11.48
N GLY A 61 8.60 -4.34 -11.31
CA GLY A 61 8.37 -3.26 -10.38
C GLY A 61 6.96 -2.67 -10.53
N TRP A 62 6.78 -1.47 -9.99
CA TRP A 62 5.48 -0.79 -9.96
C TRP A 62 4.96 -0.40 -11.35
N GLU A 63 5.81 -0.34 -12.37
CA GLU A 63 5.47 -0.03 -13.76
C GLU A 63 4.44 -1.01 -14.36
N ILE A 64 4.30 -2.22 -13.80
CA ILE A 64 3.32 -3.19 -14.27
C ILE A 64 1.88 -2.67 -14.20
N PHE A 65 1.58 -1.74 -13.28
CA PHE A 65 0.27 -1.12 -13.17
C PHE A 65 -0.09 -0.24 -14.38
N TRP A 66 0.90 0.13 -15.17
CA TRP A 66 0.72 0.91 -16.42
C TRP A 66 0.89 0.05 -17.69
N ASN A 67 1.06 -1.27 -17.53
CA ASN A 67 1.18 -2.17 -18.67
C ASN A 67 -0.18 -2.42 -19.32
N SER A 68 -0.37 -1.88 -20.52
CA SER A 68 -1.63 -2.00 -21.29
C SER A 68 -2.00 -3.42 -21.70
N THR A 69 -1.05 -4.38 -21.67
CA THR A 69 -1.31 -5.80 -21.90
C THR A 69 -2.36 -6.35 -20.93
N TYR A 70 -2.38 -5.83 -19.71
CA TYR A 70 -3.27 -6.27 -18.63
C TYR A 70 -4.45 -5.32 -18.40
N ALA A 71 -4.78 -4.46 -19.38
CA ALA A 71 -5.88 -3.50 -19.25
C ALA A 71 -7.20 -4.17 -18.84
N GLY A 72 -7.90 -3.59 -17.86
CA GLY A 72 -9.14 -4.12 -17.29
C GLY A 72 -8.96 -5.31 -16.36
N LYS A 73 -7.69 -5.70 -16.07
CA LYS A 73 -7.33 -6.77 -15.13
C LYS A 73 -6.45 -6.31 -13.97
N ILE A 74 -6.21 -5.03 -13.90
CA ILE A 74 -5.40 -4.38 -12.86
C ILE A 74 -6.36 -3.71 -11.87
N LEU A 75 -6.12 -3.92 -10.58
CA LEU A 75 -6.77 -3.16 -9.50
C LEU A 75 -5.80 -2.10 -8.96
N MET A 76 -6.33 -1.05 -8.40
CA MET A 76 -5.58 -0.04 -7.66
C MET A 76 -6.28 0.22 -6.32
N PHE A 77 -5.52 0.63 -5.31
CA PHE A 77 -6.08 1.03 -4.02
C PHE A 77 -7.01 2.24 -4.17
N ASP A 78 -8.13 2.25 -3.47
CA ASP A 78 -8.99 3.43 -3.32
C ASP A 78 -8.55 4.33 -2.15
N ASN A 79 -7.56 3.92 -1.36
CA ASN A 79 -6.86 4.77 -0.43
C ASN A 79 -5.93 5.73 -1.21
N PRO A 80 -6.17 7.06 -1.15
CA PRO A 80 -5.39 8.01 -1.94
C PRO A 80 -3.89 7.99 -1.61
N ARG A 81 -3.51 7.79 -0.34
CA ARG A 81 -2.11 7.77 0.07
C ARG A 81 -1.35 6.61 -0.57
N ASP A 82 -1.93 5.41 -0.53
CA ASP A 82 -1.30 4.22 -1.10
C ASP A 82 -1.25 4.29 -2.63
N ALA A 83 -2.33 4.76 -3.28
CA ALA A 83 -2.35 4.95 -4.72
C ALA A 83 -1.31 5.97 -5.20
N PHE A 84 -1.17 7.10 -4.49
CA PHE A 84 -0.15 8.10 -4.78
C PHE A 84 1.25 7.55 -4.54
N ALA A 85 1.49 6.87 -3.42
CA ALA A 85 2.79 6.27 -3.10
C ALA A 85 3.26 5.29 -4.19
N ILE A 86 2.36 4.47 -4.74
CA ILE A 86 2.67 3.57 -5.86
C ILE A 86 3.09 4.37 -7.11
N SER A 87 2.40 5.47 -7.39
CA SER A 87 2.72 6.33 -8.53
C SER A 87 4.05 7.08 -8.34
N GLU A 88 4.31 7.56 -7.13
CA GLU A 88 5.57 8.23 -6.76
C GLU A 88 6.75 7.26 -6.86
N LEU A 89 6.60 6.03 -6.35
CA LEU A 89 7.63 4.99 -6.47
C LEU A 89 7.93 4.63 -7.92
N GLU A 90 6.91 4.59 -8.78
CA GLU A 90 7.11 4.33 -10.21
C GLU A 90 7.83 5.50 -10.90
N LEU A 91 7.60 6.74 -10.45
CA LEU A 91 8.32 7.92 -10.92
C LEU A 91 9.73 8.07 -10.31
N GLY A 92 10.05 7.30 -9.28
CA GLY A 92 11.31 7.38 -8.54
C GLY A 92 11.35 8.50 -7.51
N ASP A 93 10.19 8.96 -7.07
CA ASP A 93 10.02 10.04 -6.12
C ASP A 93 9.93 9.53 -4.67
N ASP A 94 10.05 10.45 -3.71
CA ASP A 94 9.87 10.16 -2.28
C ASP A 94 8.39 10.14 -1.93
N VAL A 95 7.90 9.00 -1.41
CA VAL A 95 6.50 8.80 -0.97
C VAL A 95 6.07 9.71 0.20
N ASN A 96 7.00 10.40 0.84
CA ASN A 96 6.71 11.38 1.89
C ASN A 96 6.85 12.82 1.38
N THR A 97 6.90 13.02 0.07
CA THR A 97 7.01 14.36 -0.50
C THR A 97 5.81 15.24 -0.15
N GLU A 98 6.08 16.51 0.14
CA GLU A 98 5.06 17.56 0.26
C GLU A 98 5.12 18.53 -0.95
N ASP A 99 5.98 18.23 -1.94
CA ASP A 99 6.12 19.07 -3.11
C ASP A 99 4.91 18.95 -4.04
N HIS A 100 4.27 20.08 -4.31
CA HIS A 100 3.06 20.12 -5.12
C HIS A 100 3.27 19.74 -6.59
N GLU A 101 4.45 19.96 -7.15
CA GLU A 101 4.74 19.57 -8.54
C GLU A 101 4.88 18.07 -8.65
N THR A 102 5.60 17.44 -7.71
CA THR A 102 5.74 15.97 -7.59
C THR A 102 4.38 15.30 -7.40
N LEU A 103 3.57 15.80 -6.46
CA LEU A 103 2.22 15.29 -6.23
C LEU A 103 1.31 15.44 -7.46
N ALA A 104 1.45 16.55 -8.21
CA ALA A 104 0.71 16.75 -9.45
C ALA A 104 1.13 15.78 -10.56
N ALA A 105 2.43 15.43 -10.64
CA ALA A 105 2.96 14.45 -11.57
C ALA A 105 2.43 13.04 -11.24
N ALA A 106 2.44 12.65 -9.96
CA ALA A 106 1.87 11.38 -9.49
C ALA A 106 0.37 11.28 -9.80
N ALA A 107 -0.39 12.36 -9.56
CA ALA A 107 -1.81 12.42 -9.92
C ALA A 107 -2.05 12.30 -11.42
N GLN A 108 -1.20 12.90 -12.26
CA GLN A 108 -1.29 12.80 -13.71
C GLN A 108 -1.00 11.37 -14.18
N LYS A 109 0.01 10.73 -13.60
CA LYS A 109 0.37 9.33 -13.89
C LYS A 109 -0.80 8.38 -13.59
N LEU A 110 -1.48 8.54 -12.45
CA LEU A 110 -2.69 7.77 -12.11
C LEU A 110 -3.85 8.02 -13.08
N LYS A 111 -4.04 9.28 -13.53
CA LYS A 111 -5.08 9.62 -14.52
C LYS A 111 -4.83 8.94 -15.88
N GLU A 112 -3.59 8.84 -16.30
CA GLU A 112 -3.20 8.16 -17.55
C GLU A 112 -3.53 6.67 -17.49
N ALA A 113 -3.35 6.02 -16.35
CA ALA A 113 -3.68 4.61 -16.14
C ALA A 113 -5.16 4.34 -15.88
N LYS A 114 -6.01 5.36 -15.72
CA LYS A 114 -7.42 5.19 -15.33
C LYS A 114 -8.18 4.18 -16.18
N ASN A 115 -7.91 4.13 -17.47
CA ASN A 115 -8.57 3.21 -18.40
C ASN A 115 -7.97 1.79 -18.39
N LEU A 116 -6.82 1.60 -17.74
CA LEU A 116 -6.17 0.31 -17.55
C LEU A 116 -6.72 -0.40 -16.31
N PHE A 117 -7.10 0.37 -15.30
CA PHE A 117 -7.61 -0.19 -14.06
C PHE A 117 -9.05 -0.70 -14.22
N GLN A 118 -9.30 -1.90 -13.70
CA GLN A 118 -10.65 -2.44 -13.55
C GLN A 118 -11.43 -1.59 -12.53
N GLY A 119 -10.76 -1.13 -11.48
CA GLY A 119 -11.34 -0.29 -10.44
C GLY A 119 -10.34 0.09 -9.34
N TYR A 120 -10.79 1.04 -8.53
CA TYR A 120 -10.14 1.42 -7.30
C TYR A 120 -10.88 0.72 -6.16
N VAL A 121 -10.19 -0.09 -5.37
CA VAL A 121 -10.78 -0.96 -4.34
C VAL A 121 -9.83 -1.17 -3.16
N MET A 122 -10.34 -1.67 -2.04
CA MET A 122 -9.54 -2.12 -0.90
C MET A 122 -9.85 -3.59 -0.58
N ASP A 123 -10.78 -3.86 0.32
CA ASP A 123 -11.09 -5.22 0.79
C ASP A 123 -11.52 -6.18 -0.34
N GLN A 124 -12.08 -5.63 -1.42
CA GLN A 124 -12.50 -6.43 -2.59
C GLN A 124 -11.31 -7.00 -3.37
N ILE A 125 -10.07 -6.52 -3.14
CA ILE A 125 -8.87 -7.08 -3.79
C ILE A 125 -8.80 -8.58 -3.53
N PHE A 126 -8.94 -9.00 -2.27
CA PHE A 126 -8.91 -10.39 -1.87
C PHE A 126 -9.84 -11.25 -2.78
N SER A 127 -11.13 -10.99 -2.70
CA SER A 127 -12.13 -11.80 -3.41
C SER A 127 -12.04 -11.73 -4.94
N LYS A 128 -11.55 -10.61 -5.50
CA LYS A 128 -11.38 -10.46 -6.95
C LYS A 128 -10.18 -11.23 -7.47
N MET A 129 -9.09 -11.26 -6.71
CA MET A 129 -7.90 -12.03 -7.05
C MET A 129 -8.18 -13.53 -6.97
N GLU A 130 -8.81 -14.01 -5.87
CA GLU A 130 -9.22 -15.41 -5.72
C GLU A 130 -10.05 -15.92 -6.92
N ARG A 131 -11.01 -15.11 -7.36
CA ARG A 131 -11.89 -15.50 -8.48
C ARG A 131 -11.31 -15.23 -9.87
N ALA A 132 -10.05 -14.79 -9.95
CA ALA A 132 -9.38 -14.37 -11.18
C ALA A 132 -10.18 -13.30 -11.99
N GLU A 133 -10.99 -12.50 -11.30
CA GLU A 133 -11.66 -11.35 -11.91
C GLU A 133 -10.66 -10.26 -12.25
N ALA A 134 -9.63 -10.09 -11.41
CA ALA A 134 -8.44 -9.30 -11.65
C ALA A 134 -7.20 -10.19 -11.61
N TRP A 135 -6.10 -9.71 -12.19
CA TRP A 135 -4.86 -10.48 -12.33
C TRP A 135 -3.67 -9.82 -11.66
N ILE A 136 -3.73 -8.51 -11.42
CA ILE A 136 -2.67 -7.71 -10.80
C ILE A 136 -3.32 -6.76 -9.81
N ALA A 137 -2.75 -6.69 -8.61
CA ALA A 137 -3.16 -5.74 -7.59
C ALA A 137 -2.00 -5.34 -6.68
N PRO A 138 -2.00 -4.13 -6.11
CA PRO A 138 -1.20 -3.85 -4.93
C PRO A 138 -1.87 -4.51 -3.73
N TYR A 139 -1.09 -5.06 -2.80
CA TYR A 139 -1.68 -5.69 -1.63
C TYR A 139 -0.75 -5.67 -0.41
N TYR A 140 -1.34 -5.78 0.76
CA TYR A 140 -0.59 -5.86 2.01
C TYR A 140 -0.02 -7.28 2.19
N ALA A 141 1.27 -7.38 2.51
CA ALA A 141 1.95 -8.66 2.62
C ALA A 141 1.33 -9.61 3.67
N GLY A 142 0.83 -9.06 4.79
CA GLY A 142 0.17 -9.86 5.81
C GLY A 142 -1.14 -10.48 5.33
N ASP A 143 -1.93 -9.72 4.58
CA ASP A 143 -3.21 -10.21 4.03
C ASP A 143 -2.97 -11.24 2.91
N TYR A 144 -1.88 -11.08 2.14
CA TYR A 144 -1.48 -12.11 1.16
C TYR A 144 -1.19 -13.46 1.83
N LEU A 145 -0.47 -13.46 2.95
CA LEU A 145 -0.18 -14.70 3.67
C LEU A 145 -1.46 -15.40 4.14
N THR A 146 -2.44 -14.64 4.61
CA THR A 146 -3.76 -15.17 4.97
C THR A 146 -4.49 -15.74 3.75
N MET A 147 -4.43 -15.03 2.62
CA MET A 147 -5.02 -15.48 1.36
C MET A 147 -4.41 -16.82 0.90
N ALA A 148 -3.10 -16.94 0.95
CA ALA A 148 -2.39 -18.17 0.58
C ALA A 148 -2.75 -19.34 1.50
N ASP A 149 -2.81 -19.10 2.82
CA ASP A 149 -3.19 -20.14 3.79
C ASP A 149 -4.65 -20.65 3.58
N GLU A 150 -5.56 -19.76 3.23
CA GLU A 150 -6.98 -20.10 2.96
C GLU A 150 -7.19 -20.75 1.59
N ASN A 151 -6.28 -20.52 0.66
CA ASN A 151 -6.36 -20.98 -0.72
C ASN A 151 -5.04 -21.63 -1.17
N PRO A 152 -4.77 -22.87 -0.76
CA PRO A 152 -3.51 -23.56 -1.09
C PRO A 152 -3.24 -23.66 -2.60
N ASP A 153 -4.27 -23.57 -3.43
CA ASP A 153 -4.15 -23.61 -4.91
C ASP A 153 -3.61 -22.29 -5.50
N LEU A 154 -3.42 -21.24 -4.69
CA LEU A 154 -2.86 -19.95 -5.14
C LEU A 154 -1.33 -19.86 -5.02
N GLU A 155 -0.67 -20.89 -4.48
CA GLU A 155 0.79 -20.91 -4.29
C GLU A 155 1.58 -21.34 -5.54
N ASP A 156 0.91 -21.68 -6.65
CA ASP A 156 1.55 -22.14 -7.90
C ASP A 156 1.74 -21.02 -8.94
#